data_56da0b29954f109ea803a4ffb64023a5
#
_entry.id   56da0b29954f109ea803a4ffb64023a5
#
_cell.length_a   1.000
_cell.length_b   1.000
_cell.length_c   1.000
_cell.angle_alpha   90.00
_cell.angle_beta   90.00
_cell.angle_gamma   90.00
#
_symmetry.space_group_name_H-M   'P 1'
#
loop_
_entity.id
_entity.type
_entity.pdbx_description
1 polymer ?
#
loop_
_entity_poly.entity_id
_entity_poly.type
_entity_poly.pdbx_seq_one_letter_code
_entity_poly.pdbx_strand_id
1 'polypeptide(L)'
;MKRIGSLRWISLLAATAVLVGCESKPDAKLGAGADAKAKSTVAPKFSLAWSEYPSWSVFGVASDVGLIDGEAGKMGSIEKKYNVDIELKIATYDNCITLYGNSQADAVCITNIDILGPAASRKSVAIMPTSTSDGADACIAAGIDSIDALSGKVTRGLEKSVSQYCFDRCLEKAGKDPAKFPFSQMDPEQAAQAFQGKTSDFQSIMVWNPFVMQSLAKRPDSKVLFDSSSIPEEIIDMVVMGADSLKKPGGKEFAAAIFETFYAMNKRMTDPTTADKTLVSIGAKFAQLELADMKKVVTQTRFYGDPKEAIALFASDKFQKETMPIVSKFCEKYGLTPKPTVISFGTGEGMVDFDSSFLKAIEAIK
;
A
#
# COMPACT_ATOMS: atom_id res chain seq x y z
N MET A 1 48.32 38.80 5.92
CA MET A 1 49.75 38.71 6.34
C MET A 1 49.98 37.30 6.88
N LYS A 2 51.10 36.69 6.34
CA LYS A 2 51.78 35.42 6.74
C LYS A 2 50.95 34.12 6.56
N ARG A 3 51.13 33.30 5.57
CA ARG A 3 52.18 32.49 4.90
C ARG A 3 52.92 31.53 5.84
N ILE A 4 53.09 30.28 5.29
CA ILE A 4 54.14 29.25 5.46
C ILE A 4 53.69 28.10 6.38
N GLY A 5 53.88 26.81 6.05
CA GLY A 5 54.59 26.13 4.97
C GLY A 5 54.46 24.61 5.09
N SER A 6 54.80 24.00 4.03
CA SER A 6 54.91 22.56 3.69
C SER A 6 55.84 21.75 4.58
N LEU A 7 55.60 20.41 4.67
CA LEU A 7 56.70 19.42 4.50
C LEU A 7 56.22 18.05 4.08
N ARG A 8 56.81 17.57 2.99
CA ARG A 8 56.74 16.21 2.45
C ARG A 8 57.69 15.28 3.24
N TRP A 9 57.35 14.04 3.41
CA TRP A 9 58.35 12.96 3.48
C TRP A 9 57.87 11.72 2.73
N ILE A 10 58.69 11.34 1.73
CA ILE A 10 58.66 10.15 0.93
C ILE A 10 59.65 9.19 1.60
N SER A 11 59.30 7.92 1.75
CA SER A 11 60.34 6.86 1.95
C SER A 11 59.91 5.60 1.22
N LEU A 12 60.73 5.26 0.27
CA LEU A 12 60.77 4.08 -0.58
C LEU A 12 61.76 3.07 0.01
N LEU A 13 61.46 1.77 -0.06
CA LEU A 13 62.44 0.63 -0.07
C LEU A 13 61.63 -0.65 -0.23
N ALA A 14 61.65 -1.31 -1.33
CA ALA A 14 62.58 -2.18 -2.05
C ALA A 14 62.60 -3.64 -1.52
N ALA A 15 62.05 -4.47 -2.35
CA ALA A 15 62.18 -5.82 -2.80
C ALA A 15 63.20 -6.79 -2.12
N THR A 16 62.78 -8.04 -1.95
CA THR A 16 63.61 -9.21 -2.29
C THR A 16 62.74 -10.43 -2.64
N ALA A 17 62.94 -10.99 -3.82
CA ALA A 17 62.39 -12.24 -4.30
C ALA A 17 63.35 -13.40 -3.91
N VAL A 18 62.78 -14.55 -3.57
CA VAL A 18 63.52 -15.85 -3.62
C VAL A 18 62.62 -16.87 -4.31
N LEU A 19 63.07 -17.31 -5.47
CA LEU A 19 62.58 -18.45 -6.24
C LEU A 19 63.31 -19.72 -5.76
N VAL A 20 62.54 -20.77 -5.47
CA VAL A 20 63.04 -22.15 -5.62
C VAL A 20 61.89 -22.99 -6.15
N GLY A 21 62.03 -23.52 -7.34
CA GLY A 21 61.15 -24.47 -7.96
C GLY A 21 61.47 -25.91 -7.60
N CYS A 22 60.51 -26.80 -7.76
CA CYS A 22 60.75 -28.15 -8.35
C CYS A 22 59.40 -28.75 -8.79
N GLU A 23 59.45 -29.35 -9.97
CA GLU A 23 58.36 -30.00 -10.71
C GLU A 23 57.85 -31.29 -10.11
N SER A 24 56.58 -31.63 -10.35
CA SER A 24 56.15 -32.91 -10.96
C SER A 24 54.64 -32.91 -11.21
N LYS A 25 54.23 -33.15 -12.48
CA LYS A 25 52.89 -33.56 -12.94
C LYS A 25 52.88 -35.11 -13.03
N PRO A 26 51.77 -35.81 -13.37
CA PRO A 26 50.35 -35.43 -13.49
C PRO A 26 49.38 -36.41 -12.77
N ASP A 27 48.09 -36.07 -12.65
CA ASP A 27 46.98 -36.90 -13.14
C ASP A 27 45.63 -36.18 -13.07
N ALA A 28 44.95 -36.26 -14.23
CA ALA A 28 43.64 -35.67 -14.44
C ALA A 28 42.51 -36.53 -13.83
N LYS A 29 41.60 -35.92 -13.09
CA LYS A 29 40.23 -36.39 -13.00
C LYS A 29 39.27 -35.19 -13.11
N LEU A 30 38.52 -35.16 -14.22
CA LEU A 30 37.35 -34.33 -14.36
C LEU A 30 36.35 -34.68 -13.26
N GLY A 31 36.10 -33.72 -12.39
CA GLY A 31 34.98 -33.70 -11.45
C GLY A 31 34.13 -32.48 -11.81
N ALA A 32 32.96 -32.70 -12.38
CA ALA A 32 31.96 -31.64 -12.61
C ALA A 32 31.58 -31.05 -11.24
N GLY A 33 32.14 -29.90 -10.91
CA GLY A 33 31.72 -29.06 -9.81
C GLY A 33 30.60 -28.18 -10.31
N ALA A 34 29.36 -28.55 -9.97
CA ALA A 34 28.26 -27.64 -10.06
C ALA A 34 28.58 -26.40 -9.22
N ASP A 35 28.60 -25.24 -9.86
CA ASP A 35 28.65 -23.93 -9.17
C ASP A 35 27.42 -23.79 -8.28
N ALA A 36 27.50 -24.28 -7.07
CA ALA A 36 26.63 -23.88 -5.98
C ALA A 36 26.99 -22.42 -5.65
N LYS A 37 26.31 -21.47 -6.29
CA LYS A 37 26.30 -20.08 -5.86
C LYS A 37 26.08 -20.08 -4.35
N ALA A 38 27.08 -19.71 -3.57
CA ALA A 38 26.97 -19.56 -2.13
C ALA A 38 25.78 -18.61 -1.89
N LYS A 39 24.68 -19.12 -1.31
CA LYS A 39 23.56 -18.31 -0.87
C LYS A 39 24.13 -17.27 0.10
N SER A 40 23.94 -16.00 -0.20
CA SER A 40 24.24 -14.91 0.73
C SER A 40 23.66 -15.27 2.09
N THR A 41 24.46 -15.21 3.14
CA THR A 41 24.03 -15.49 4.52
C THR A 41 23.12 -14.39 5.08
N VAL A 42 22.99 -13.27 4.39
CA VAL A 42 22.16 -12.12 4.78
C VAL A 42 20.88 -12.12 3.92
N ALA A 43 19.74 -12.13 4.57
CA ALA A 43 18.44 -12.05 3.91
C ALA A 43 18.32 -10.73 3.10
N PRO A 44 17.82 -10.77 1.85
CA PRO A 44 17.58 -9.55 1.09
C PRO A 44 16.49 -8.71 1.76
N LYS A 45 16.75 -7.40 1.81
CA LYS A 45 15.88 -6.44 2.48
C LYS A 45 14.91 -5.81 1.48
N PHE A 46 13.66 -5.72 1.88
CA PHE A 46 12.57 -5.04 1.18
C PHE A 46 11.80 -4.15 2.12
N SER A 47 11.12 -3.14 1.56
CA SER A 47 10.28 -2.24 2.33
C SER A 47 8.86 -2.14 1.78
N LEU A 48 7.87 -2.08 2.71
CA LEU A 48 6.46 -1.82 2.44
C LEU A 48 6.07 -0.48 3.05
N ALA A 49 5.70 0.49 2.22
CA ALA A 49 5.09 1.74 2.67
C ALA A 49 3.58 1.54 2.86
N TRP A 50 3.02 2.01 3.98
CA TRP A 50 1.61 1.88 4.31
C TRP A 50 1.14 2.99 5.24
N SER A 51 -0.16 3.28 5.19
CA SER A 51 -0.83 4.23 6.06
C SER A 51 -1.95 3.56 6.85
N GLU A 52 -2.49 4.29 7.81
CA GLU A 52 -3.56 3.81 8.67
C GLU A 52 -4.86 3.64 7.87
N TYR A 53 -5.11 2.41 7.45
CA TYR A 53 -6.36 1.96 6.85
C TYR A 53 -6.63 0.52 7.29
N PRO A 54 -7.87 0.09 7.50
CA PRO A 54 -8.16 -1.19 8.16
C PRO A 54 -7.46 -2.39 7.56
N SER A 55 -7.46 -2.54 6.23
CA SER A 55 -6.83 -3.69 5.56
C SER A 55 -5.29 -3.58 5.45
N TRP A 56 -4.71 -2.43 5.72
CA TRP A 56 -3.26 -2.20 5.71
C TRP A 56 -2.67 -2.23 7.12
N SER A 57 -3.44 -1.78 8.11
CA SER A 57 -3.04 -1.79 9.53
C SER A 57 -2.77 -3.20 10.07
N VAL A 58 -3.26 -4.23 9.38
CA VAL A 58 -2.96 -5.63 9.70
C VAL A 58 -1.45 -5.94 9.62
N PHE A 59 -0.70 -5.28 8.72
CA PHE A 59 0.76 -5.43 8.65
C PHE A 59 1.43 -4.86 9.90
N GLY A 60 0.97 -3.70 10.39
CA GLY A 60 1.50 -3.06 11.60
C GLY A 60 1.29 -3.88 12.87
N VAL A 61 0.20 -4.65 12.98
CA VAL A 61 -0.03 -5.55 14.14
C VAL A 61 0.50 -6.97 13.92
N ALA A 62 0.92 -7.32 12.71
CA ALA A 62 1.55 -8.62 12.45
C ALA A 62 2.90 -8.77 13.19
N SER A 63 3.58 -7.66 13.47
CA SER A 63 4.78 -7.62 14.30
C SER A 63 4.50 -7.99 15.76
N ASP A 64 3.36 -7.58 16.32
CA ASP A 64 2.97 -7.88 17.71
C ASP A 64 2.75 -9.38 17.95
N VAL A 65 2.45 -10.11 16.89
CA VAL A 65 2.22 -11.57 16.96
C VAL A 65 3.39 -12.36 16.37
N GLY A 66 4.52 -11.69 16.06
CA GLY A 66 5.77 -12.30 15.63
C GLY A 66 5.75 -12.93 14.24
N LEU A 67 4.79 -12.54 13.38
CA LEU A 67 4.72 -13.01 11.98
C LEU A 67 5.79 -12.34 11.13
N ILE A 68 5.85 -11.03 11.17
CA ILE A 68 6.94 -10.20 10.63
C ILE A 68 7.48 -9.34 11.77
N ASP A 69 8.72 -8.87 11.69
CA ASP A 69 9.25 -7.93 12.69
C ASP A 69 8.91 -6.49 12.32
N GLY A 70 9.10 -6.13 11.06
CA GLY A 70 8.84 -4.79 10.54
C GLY A 70 9.99 -3.81 10.71
N GLU A 71 11.09 -4.21 11.39
CA GLU A 71 12.32 -3.44 11.54
C GLU A 71 13.47 -4.09 10.73
N ALA A 72 14.20 -3.26 10.01
CA ALA A 72 15.34 -3.73 9.24
C ALA A 72 16.39 -4.46 10.11
N GLY A 73 16.77 -5.65 9.66
CA GLY A 73 17.77 -6.49 10.35
C GLY A 73 17.20 -7.41 11.42
N LYS A 74 15.87 -7.41 11.60
CA LYS A 74 15.15 -8.35 12.45
C LYS A 74 14.19 -9.18 11.61
N MET A 75 13.80 -10.34 12.09
CA MET A 75 12.99 -11.26 11.29
C MET A 75 11.97 -12.01 12.16
N GLY A 76 10.69 -11.85 11.84
CA GLY A 76 9.61 -12.67 12.35
C GLY A 76 9.60 -14.09 11.74
N SER A 77 8.57 -14.86 12.05
CA SER A 77 8.48 -16.26 11.61
C SER A 77 8.30 -16.41 10.09
N ILE A 78 7.50 -15.54 9.47
CA ILE A 78 7.26 -15.56 8.02
C ILE A 78 8.50 -15.07 7.27
N GLU A 79 9.16 -14.02 7.75
CA GLU A 79 10.40 -13.52 7.16
C GLU A 79 11.50 -14.58 7.15
N LYS A 80 11.66 -15.31 8.25
CA LYS A 80 12.60 -16.47 8.34
C LYS A 80 12.23 -17.57 7.35
N LYS A 81 10.94 -17.87 7.20
CA LYS A 81 10.45 -18.89 6.26
C LYS A 81 10.81 -18.55 4.81
N TYR A 82 10.65 -17.30 4.41
CA TYR A 82 10.93 -16.86 3.05
C TYR A 82 12.35 -16.31 2.86
N ASN A 83 13.13 -16.20 3.93
CA ASN A 83 14.48 -15.63 3.94
C ASN A 83 14.50 -14.21 3.33
N VAL A 84 13.60 -13.34 3.81
CA VAL A 84 13.51 -11.91 3.44
C VAL A 84 13.37 -11.08 4.70
N ASP A 85 13.99 -9.90 4.72
CA ASP A 85 13.92 -8.90 5.78
C ASP A 85 12.95 -7.79 5.34
N ILE A 86 11.87 -7.55 6.10
CA ILE A 86 10.78 -6.64 5.73
C ILE A 86 10.80 -5.41 6.63
N GLU A 87 11.09 -4.24 6.05
CA GLU A 87 10.96 -2.95 6.72
C GLU A 87 9.57 -2.35 6.46
N LEU A 88 8.77 -2.16 7.52
CA LEU A 88 7.49 -1.46 7.46
C LEU A 88 7.70 0.04 7.59
N LYS A 89 7.27 0.81 6.58
CA LYS A 89 7.34 2.28 6.56
C LYS A 89 5.95 2.86 6.72
N ILE A 90 5.57 3.21 7.95
CA ILE A 90 4.33 3.93 8.21
C ILE A 90 4.51 5.41 7.90
N ALA A 91 3.56 5.99 7.15
CA ALA A 91 3.52 7.42 6.81
C ALA A 91 2.08 7.85 6.49
N THR A 92 1.84 9.14 6.29
CA THR A 92 0.57 9.60 5.70
C THR A 92 0.40 9.02 4.29
N TYR A 93 -0.83 8.91 3.82
CA TYR A 93 -1.12 8.20 2.58
C TYR A 93 -0.40 8.78 1.36
N ASP A 94 -0.40 10.10 1.19
CA ASP A 94 0.31 10.79 0.12
C ASP A 94 1.85 10.66 0.23
N ASN A 95 2.38 10.59 1.46
CA ASN A 95 3.79 10.29 1.68
C ASN A 95 4.14 8.84 1.30
N CYS A 96 3.25 7.87 1.55
CA CYS A 96 3.44 6.49 1.08
C CYS A 96 3.51 6.43 -0.45
N ILE A 97 2.61 7.15 -1.15
CA ILE A 97 2.61 7.28 -2.62
C ILE A 97 3.94 7.88 -3.10
N THR A 98 4.40 8.93 -2.42
CA THR A 98 5.67 9.63 -2.74
C THR A 98 6.89 8.72 -2.52
N LEU A 99 6.97 8.02 -1.39
CA LEU A 99 8.05 7.07 -1.09
C LEU A 99 8.12 5.97 -2.15
N TYR A 100 6.97 5.45 -2.56
CA TYR A 100 6.89 4.45 -3.59
C TYR A 100 7.29 4.98 -4.97
N GLY A 101 6.70 6.10 -5.40
CA GLY A 101 6.99 6.72 -6.69
C GLY A 101 8.47 7.06 -6.88
N ASN A 102 9.16 7.48 -5.80
CA ASN A 102 10.58 7.78 -5.77
C ASN A 102 11.48 6.55 -5.55
N SER A 103 10.94 5.33 -5.59
CA SER A 103 11.67 4.08 -5.33
C SER A 103 12.33 4.01 -3.95
N GLN A 104 11.83 4.75 -2.97
CA GLN A 104 12.26 4.71 -1.57
C GLN A 104 11.51 3.64 -0.76
N ALA A 105 10.49 3.02 -1.36
CA ALA A 105 9.84 1.81 -0.89
C ALA A 105 9.72 0.81 -2.04
N ASP A 106 9.88 -0.49 -1.76
CA ASP A 106 9.78 -1.56 -2.76
C ASP A 106 8.33 -1.88 -3.10
N ALA A 107 7.47 -1.77 -2.11
CA ALA A 107 6.04 -1.97 -2.23
C ALA A 107 5.27 -0.86 -1.48
N VAL A 108 3.99 -0.73 -1.81
CA VAL A 108 3.09 0.23 -1.19
C VAL A 108 1.69 -0.36 -1.03
N CYS A 109 1.04 -0.02 0.08
CA CYS A 109 -0.38 -0.17 0.25
C CYS A 109 -1.08 1.05 -0.37
N ILE A 110 -1.91 0.82 -1.40
CA ILE A 110 -2.47 1.89 -2.24
C ILE A 110 -3.76 1.43 -2.93
N THR A 111 -4.62 2.38 -3.32
CA THR A 111 -5.83 2.06 -4.08
C THR A 111 -5.56 1.85 -5.58
N ASN A 112 -6.50 1.21 -6.26
CA ASN A 112 -6.49 1.08 -7.73
C ASN A 112 -6.56 2.42 -8.46
N ILE A 113 -7.04 3.47 -7.80
CA ILE A 113 -7.09 4.84 -8.32
C ILE A 113 -5.70 5.48 -8.23
N ASP A 114 -5.15 5.51 -7.05
CA ASP A 114 -3.98 6.32 -6.73
C ASP A 114 -2.68 5.72 -7.26
N ILE A 115 -2.65 4.40 -7.53
CA ILE A 115 -1.47 3.77 -8.15
C ILE A 115 -1.19 4.26 -9.57
N LEU A 116 -2.20 4.73 -10.29
CA LEU A 116 -2.03 5.15 -11.68
C LEU A 116 -1.10 6.36 -11.81
N GLY A 117 -1.08 7.27 -10.84
CA GLY A 117 -0.19 8.42 -10.82
C GLY A 117 1.30 8.03 -10.78
N PRO A 118 1.79 7.42 -9.72
CA PRO A 118 3.20 7.01 -9.61
C PRO A 118 3.61 5.98 -10.66
N ALA A 119 2.70 5.14 -11.12
CA ALA A 119 2.98 4.15 -12.16
C ALA A 119 3.30 4.77 -13.53
N ALA A 120 2.93 6.02 -13.77
CA ALA A 120 3.32 6.74 -14.98
C ALA A 120 4.85 6.88 -15.14
N SER A 121 5.58 6.89 -14.03
CA SER A 121 7.05 6.98 -13.99
C SER A 121 7.73 5.69 -13.49
N ARG A 122 7.04 4.86 -12.73
CA ARG A 122 7.56 3.61 -12.16
C ARG A 122 6.63 2.45 -12.49
N LYS A 123 7.02 1.61 -13.46
CA LYS A 123 6.26 0.40 -13.81
C LYS A 123 5.96 -0.44 -12.59
N SER A 124 4.70 -0.76 -12.38
CA SER A 124 4.15 -1.31 -11.15
C SER A 124 3.40 -2.62 -11.40
N VAL A 125 3.39 -3.50 -10.39
CA VAL A 125 2.62 -4.73 -10.40
C VAL A 125 1.73 -4.76 -9.16
N ALA A 126 0.42 -4.71 -9.36
CA ALA A 126 -0.56 -4.94 -8.30
C ALA A 126 -0.58 -6.45 -8.02
N ILE A 127 0.05 -6.84 -6.91
CA ILE A 127 0.29 -8.25 -6.59
C ILE A 127 -0.90 -8.88 -5.85
N MET A 128 -1.68 -8.10 -5.11
CA MET A 128 -2.89 -8.58 -4.43
C MET A 128 -3.84 -7.44 -4.07
N PRO A 129 -5.16 -7.62 -4.17
CA PRO A 129 -6.14 -6.78 -3.50
C PRO A 129 -6.20 -7.16 -2.01
N THR A 130 -6.38 -6.18 -1.15
CA THR A 130 -6.56 -6.38 0.30
C THR A 130 -8.01 -6.22 0.73
N SER A 131 -8.71 -5.24 0.18
CA SER A 131 -10.12 -4.97 0.47
C SER A 131 -10.79 -4.17 -0.63
N THR A 132 -12.12 -4.01 -0.51
CA THR A 132 -12.87 -2.98 -1.20
C THR A 132 -13.62 -2.13 -0.19
N SER A 133 -13.70 -0.83 -0.46
CA SER A 133 -14.46 0.10 0.36
C SER A 133 -15.97 -0.10 0.15
N ASP A 134 -16.70 -0.38 1.23
CA ASP A 134 -18.15 -0.57 1.25
C ASP A 134 -18.75 0.28 2.38
N GLY A 135 -18.67 1.59 2.21
CA GLY A 135 -19.03 2.59 3.21
C GLY A 135 -17.85 3.09 4.06
N ALA A 136 -16.60 2.64 3.78
CA ALA A 136 -15.43 3.09 4.52
C ALA A 136 -14.98 4.50 4.10
N ASP A 137 -15.19 4.90 2.84
CA ASP A 137 -14.98 6.24 2.33
C ASP A 137 -16.31 7.00 2.35
N ALA A 138 -16.39 8.15 3.04
CA ALA A 138 -17.65 8.84 3.22
C ALA A 138 -17.52 10.37 3.19
N CYS A 139 -18.50 11.02 2.59
CA CYS A 139 -18.75 12.44 2.75
C CYS A 139 -19.58 12.68 4.01
N ILE A 140 -18.97 13.34 4.99
CA ILE A 140 -19.60 13.69 6.26
C ILE A 140 -19.87 15.17 6.30
N ALA A 141 -21.05 15.56 6.79
CA ALA A 141 -21.37 16.97 6.94
C ALA A 141 -22.12 17.27 8.25
N ALA A 142 -21.96 18.51 8.72
CA ALA A 142 -22.67 19.06 9.84
C ALA A 142 -23.43 20.33 9.43
N GLY A 143 -24.71 20.39 9.78
CA GLY A 143 -25.58 21.50 9.35
C GLY A 143 -25.90 21.51 7.85
N ILE A 144 -25.66 20.39 7.16
CA ILE A 144 -26.03 20.16 5.77
C ILE A 144 -26.79 18.84 5.69
N ASP A 145 -28.05 18.89 5.28
CA ASP A 145 -28.97 17.79 5.46
C ASP A 145 -29.21 16.92 4.22
N SER A 146 -28.70 17.35 3.07
CA SER A 146 -28.85 16.61 1.81
C SER A 146 -27.72 16.92 0.85
N ILE A 147 -27.57 16.07 -0.18
CA ILE A 147 -26.64 16.30 -1.29
C ILE A 147 -26.95 17.63 -1.98
N ASP A 148 -28.21 17.96 -2.19
CA ASP A 148 -28.61 19.24 -2.82
C ASP A 148 -28.17 20.44 -2.00
N ALA A 149 -28.26 20.36 -0.68
CA ALA A 149 -27.82 21.43 0.22
C ALA A 149 -26.28 21.56 0.30
N LEU A 150 -25.53 20.57 -0.17
CA LEU A 150 -24.07 20.62 -0.29
C LEU A 150 -23.60 21.42 -1.51
N SER A 151 -24.47 21.62 -2.51
CA SER A 151 -24.13 22.36 -3.75
C SER A 151 -23.61 23.76 -3.42
N GLY A 152 -22.49 24.14 -4.04
CA GLY A 152 -21.82 25.42 -3.82
C GLY A 152 -21.03 25.54 -2.50
N LYS A 153 -21.09 24.53 -1.61
CA LYS A 153 -20.31 24.49 -0.37
C LYS A 153 -19.06 23.65 -0.56
N VAL A 154 -17.96 24.09 0.03
CA VAL A 154 -16.66 23.41 -0.10
C VAL A 154 -16.63 22.16 0.76
N THR A 155 -16.35 21.01 0.15
CA THR A 155 -15.96 19.78 0.84
C THR A 155 -14.44 19.69 0.88
N ARG A 156 -13.88 19.37 2.05
CA ARG A 156 -12.43 19.19 2.25
C ARG A 156 -12.05 17.71 2.19
N GLY A 157 -10.99 17.41 1.47
CA GLY A 157 -10.46 16.04 1.35
C GLY A 157 -9.22 16.02 0.47
N LEU A 158 -8.65 14.85 0.27
CA LEU A 158 -7.46 14.69 -0.55
C LEU A 158 -7.82 14.81 -2.04
N GLU A 159 -7.43 15.92 -2.67
CA GLU A 159 -7.68 16.16 -4.10
C GLU A 159 -6.91 15.16 -4.98
N LYS A 160 -7.49 14.87 -6.15
CA LYS A 160 -6.87 14.02 -7.18
C LYS A 160 -6.47 12.64 -6.66
N SER A 161 -7.23 12.12 -5.71
CA SER A 161 -7.03 10.83 -5.05
C SER A 161 -8.34 10.06 -4.97
N VAL A 162 -8.30 8.91 -4.29
CA VAL A 162 -9.48 8.09 -3.96
C VAL A 162 -10.60 8.92 -3.31
N SER A 163 -10.28 9.89 -2.44
CA SER A 163 -11.32 10.75 -1.82
C SER A 163 -12.09 11.56 -2.85
N GLN A 164 -11.41 12.25 -3.76
CA GLN A 164 -12.09 13.00 -4.82
C GLN A 164 -12.77 12.08 -5.82
N TYR A 165 -12.18 10.92 -6.12
CA TYR A 165 -12.83 9.90 -6.95
C TYR A 165 -14.18 9.47 -6.35
N CYS A 166 -14.17 9.05 -5.09
CA CYS A 166 -15.38 8.62 -4.38
C CYS A 166 -16.43 9.74 -4.34
N PHE A 167 -16.00 10.97 -4.02
CA PHE A 167 -16.87 12.15 -4.01
C PHE A 167 -17.56 12.38 -5.37
N ASP A 168 -16.77 12.47 -6.44
CA ASP A 168 -17.29 12.70 -7.81
C ASP A 168 -18.23 11.57 -8.22
N ARG A 169 -17.84 10.31 -8.00
CA ARG A 169 -18.60 9.13 -8.42
C ARG A 169 -19.93 9.00 -7.68
N CYS A 170 -19.95 9.24 -6.38
CA CYS A 170 -21.19 9.20 -5.60
C CYS A 170 -22.14 10.30 -6.03
N LEU A 171 -21.65 11.51 -6.35
CA LEU A 171 -22.46 12.59 -6.93
C LEU A 171 -23.04 12.20 -8.29
N GLU A 172 -22.23 11.63 -9.19
CA GLU A 172 -22.69 11.13 -10.48
C GLU A 172 -23.77 10.06 -10.34
N LYS A 173 -23.59 9.09 -9.42
CA LYS A 173 -24.61 8.06 -9.11
C LYS A 173 -25.90 8.65 -8.57
N ALA A 174 -25.81 9.76 -7.83
CA ALA A 174 -26.98 10.52 -7.37
C ALA A 174 -27.59 11.44 -8.44
N GLY A 175 -27.11 11.39 -9.70
CA GLY A 175 -27.58 12.23 -10.81
C GLY A 175 -27.18 13.70 -10.68
N LYS A 176 -26.10 13.99 -9.95
CA LYS A 176 -25.56 15.34 -9.74
C LYS A 176 -24.32 15.55 -10.62
N ASP A 177 -24.10 16.81 -11.01
CA ASP A 177 -22.91 17.24 -11.72
C ASP A 177 -21.82 17.61 -10.69
N PRO A 178 -20.70 16.88 -10.58
CA PRO A 178 -19.64 17.17 -9.61
C PRO A 178 -19.07 18.59 -9.71
N ALA A 179 -19.10 19.21 -10.88
CA ALA A 179 -18.63 20.58 -11.07
C ALA A 179 -19.39 21.63 -10.23
N LYS A 180 -20.57 21.30 -9.72
CA LYS A 180 -21.37 22.16 -8.85
C LYS A 180 -21.04 22.01 -7.35
N PHE A 181 -20.15 21.09 -7.02
CA PHE A 181 -19.77 20.73 -5.65
C PHE A 181 -18.27 20.98 -5.45
N PRO A 182 -17.87 22.17 -4.96
CA PRO A 182 -16.47 22.51 -4.81
C PRO A 182 -15.76 21.51 -3.87
N PHE A 183 -14.63 20.98 -4.32
CA PHE A 183 -13.75 20.12 -3.56
C PHE A 183 -12.40 20.85 -3.33
N SER A 184 -11.79 20.70 -2.17
CA SER A 184 -10.58 21.44 -1.84
C SER A 184 -9.59 20.56 -1.08
N GLN A 185 -8.31 20.67 -1.47
CA GLN A 185 -7.22 19.92 -0.89
C GLN A 185 -7.13 20.07 0.63
N MET A 186 -7.15 18.93 1.30
CA MET A 186 -6.76 18.80 2.69
C MET A 186 -6.40 17.34 2.98
N ASP A 187 -5.35 17.14 3.77
CA ASP A 187 -4.99 15.81 4.27
C ASP A 187 -6.14 15.25 5.12
N PRO A 188 -6.49 13.97 5.00
CA PRO A 188 -7.64 13.37 5.67
C PRO A 188 -7.62 13.48 7.19
N GLU A 189 -6.46 13.32 7.82
CA GLU A 189 -6.32 13.49 9.27
C GLU A 189 -6.57 14.95 9.66
N GLN A 190 -5.98 15.90 8.93
CA GLN A 190 -6.17 17.32 9.16
C GLN A 190 -7.63 17.75 8.92
N ALA A 191 -8.26 17.21 7.86
CA ALA A 191 -9.68 17.47 7.58
C ALA A 191 -10.57 16.97 8.71
N ALA A 192 -10.32 15.75 9.21
CA ALA A 192 -11.05 15.20 10.34
C ALA A 192 -10.85 16.01 11.61
N GLN A 193 -9.62 16.41 11.94
CA GLN A 193 -9.33 17.23 13.12
C GLN A 193 -10.01 18.61 13.06
N ALA A 194 -9.93 19.28 11.90
CA ALA A 194 -10.58 20.58 11.70
C ALA A 194 -12.11 20.48 11.76
N PHE A 195 -12.70 19.43 11.19
CA PHE A 195 -14.13 19.17 11.24
C PHE A 195 -14.62 18.92 12.68
N GLN A 196 -13.87 18.14 13.47
CA GLN A 196 -14.14 17.88 14.88
C GLN A 196 -14.05 19.16 15.72
N GLY A 197 -13.20 20.12 15.34
CA GLY A 197 -13.03 21.41 15.99
C GLY A 197 -14.22 22.38 15.84
N LYS A 198 -15.25 22.02 15.05
CA LYS A 198 -16.49 22.79 14.84
C LYS A 198 -16.28 24.22 14.31
N THR A 199 -15.23 24.44 13.53
CA THR A 199 -15.04 25.74 12.88
C THR A 199 -16.09 25.93 11.78
N SER A 200 -16.60 27.15 11.61
CA SER A 200 -17.69 27.47 10.66
C SER A 200 -17.39 27.09 9.21
N ASP A 201 -16.12 27.09 8.84
CA ASP A 201 -15.66 26.86 7.48
C ASP A 201 -15.47 25.37 7.15
N PHE A 202 -15.63 24.49 8.15
CA PHE A 202 -15.48 23.03 8.01
C PHE A 202 -16.81 22.31 8.24
N GLN A 203 -17.74 22.50 7.32
CA GLN A 203 -19.07 21.88 7.38
C GLN A 203 -19.14 20.53 6.66
N SER A 204 -18.21 20.22 5.75
CA SER A 204 -18.19 18.99 4.98
C SER A 204 -16.76 18.51 4.73
N ILE A 205 -16.54 17.22 4.92
CA ILE A 205 -15.29 16.54 4.63
C ILE A 205 -15.56 15.23 3.88
N MET A 206 -14.59 14.82 3.05
CA MET A 206 -14.56 13.54 2.38
C MET A 206 -13.30 12.79 2.84
N VAL A 207 -13.48 11.77 3.65
CA VAL A 207 -12.41 11.03 4.32
C VAL A 207 -12.77 9.54 4.38
N TRP A 208 -11.83 8.72 4.85
CA TRP A 208 -12.02 7.28 5.04
C TRP A 208 -11.88 6.86 6.50
N ASN A 209 -12.21 5.60 6.81
CA ASN A 209 -11.99 5.03 8.13
C ASN A 209 -10.47 4.88 8.43
N PRO A 210 -10.00 5.24 9.63
CA PRO A 210 -10.81 5.49 10.86
C PRO A 210 -11.39 6.90 10.99
N PHE A 211 -11.01 7.86 10.15
CA PHE A 211 -11.36 9.28 10.29
C PHE A 211 -12.88 9.52 10.21
N VAL A 212 -13.61 8.71 9.43
CA VAL A 212 -15.08 8.74 9.38
C VAL A 212 -15.66 8.49 10.76
N MET A 213 -15.33 7.36 11.36
CA MET A 213 -15.87 6.95 12.66
C MET A 213 -15.44 7.90 13.79
N GLN A 214 -14.19 8.33 13.79
CA GLN A 214 -13.68 9.31 14.76
C GLN A 214 -14.45 10.63 14.68
N SER A 215 -14.71 11.12 13.45
CA SER A 215 -15.42 12.37 13.23
C SER A 215 -16.89 12.30 13.65
N LEU A 216 -17.59 11.23 13.29
CA LEU A 216 -18.97 11.00 13.72
C LEU A 216 -19.10 10.89 15.23
N ALA A 217 -18.17 10.22 15.90
CA ALA A 217 -18.17 10.09 17.35
C ALA A 217 -17.95 11.43 18.07
N LYS A 218 -17.01 12.26 17.58
CA LYS A 218 -16.67 13.56 18.20
C LYS A 218 -17.60 14.70 17.79
N ARG A 219 -18.32 14.55 16.67
CA ARG A 219 -19.26 15.55 16.17
C ARG A 219 -20.66 14.94 15.94
N PRO A 220 -21.44 14.68 16.99
CA PRO A 220 -22.74 14.01 16.90
C PRO A 220 -23.83 14.80 16.15
N ASP A 221 -23.60 16.09 15.87
CA ASP A 221 -24.42 16.92 14.98
C ASP A 221 -24.10 16.70 13.48
N SER A 222 -23.19 15.78 13.17
CA SER A 222 -22.82 15.42 11.80
C SER A 222 -23.46 14.11 11.36
N LYS A 223 -23.50 13.91 10.05
CA LYS A 223 -23.99 12.67 9.43
C LYS A 223 -23.26 12.38 8.12
N VAL A 224 -23.30 11.13 7.71
CA VAL A 224 -22.90 10.72 6.36
C VAL A 224 -23.97 11.22 5.37
N LEU A 225 -23.56 11.94 4.33
CA LEU A 225 -24.42 12.34 3.22
C LEU A 225 -24.46 11.28 2.12
N PHE A 226 -23.32 10.67 1.84
CA PHE A 226 -23.14 9.55 0.94
C PHE A 226 -21.77 8.88 1.21
N ASP A 227 -21.61 7.66 0.76
CA ASP A 227 -20.40 6.86 0.95
C ASP A 227 -20.16 5.89 -0.21
N SER A 228 -19.04 5.16 -0.12
CA SER A 228 -18.56 4.23 -1.13
C SER A 228 -19.47 3.03 -1.38
N SER A 229 -20.45 2.72 -0.52
CA SER A 229 -21.45 1.68 -0.79
C SER A 229 -22.31 1.96 -2.01
N SER A 230 -22.38 3.22 -2.43
CA SER A 230 -23.06 3.65 -3.68
C SER A 230 -22.30 3.28 -4.96
N ILE A 231 -21.02 2.92 -4.85
CA ILE A 231 -20.10 2.56 -5.94
C ILE A 231 -19.37 1.24 -5.65
N PRO A 232 -20.09 0.12 -5.44
CA PRO A 232 -19.55 -1.12 -4.95
C PRO A 232 -18.47 -1.68 -5.90
N GLU A 233 -17.32 -2.04 -5.33
CA GLU A 233 -16.13 -2.56 -6.03
C GLU A 233 -15.50 -1.58 -7.05
N GLU A 234 -15.74 -0.28 -6.91
CA GLU A 234 -15.00 0.73 -7.66
C GLU A 234 -13.69 1.12 -6.94
N ILE A 235 -13.64 1.08 -5.61
CA ILE A 235 -12.45 1.36 -4.79
C ILE A 235 -11.87 0.06 -4.28
N ILE A 236 -10.68 -0.29 -4.75
CA ILE A 236 -9.96 -1.51 -4.38
C ILE A 236 -8.64 -1.13 -3.72
N ASP A 237 -8.48 -1.55 -2.48
CA ASP A 237 -7.24 -1.42 -1.73
C ASP A 237 -6.31 -2.58 -2.09
N MET A 238 -5.02 -2.31 -2.23
CA MET A 238 -4.08 -3.29 -2.77
C MET A 238 -2.71 -3.18 -2.11
N VAL A 239 -1.90 -4.21 -2.29
CA VAL A 239 -0.45 -4.12 -2.24
C VAL A 239 0.10 -4.12 -3.66
N VAL A 240 0.92 -3.12 -3.96
CA VAL A 240 1.56 -2.95 -5.26
C VAL A 240 3.07 -2.94 -5.08
N MET A 241 3.79 -3.65 -5.95
CA MET A 241 5.26 -3.66 -6.00
C MET A 241 5.78 -2.96 -7.23
N GLY A 242 6.95 -2.32 -7.12
CA GLY A 242 7.70 -1.90 -8.30
C GLY A 242 8.14 -3.12 -9.11
N ALA A 243 7.97 -3.06 -10.43
CA ALA A 243 8.43 -4.14 -11.32
C ALA A 243 9.95 -4.35 -11.25
N ASP A 244 10.70 -3.31 -10.89
CA ASP A 244 12.12 -3.34 -10.58
C ASP A 244 12.41 -4.12 -9.29
N SER A 245 11.65 -3.86 -8.22
CA SER A 245 11.79 -4.54 -6.93
C SER A 245 11.42 -6.02 -7.03
N LEU A 246 10.39 -6.35 -7.80
CA LEU A 246 9.97 -7.73 -8.02
C LEU A 246 11.06 -8.59 -8.72
N LYS A 247 11.93 -7.96 -9.51
CA LYS A 247 13.05 -8.61 -10.20
C LYS A 247 14.31 -8.75 -9.34
N LYS A 248 14.38 -8.09 -8.19
CA LYS A 248 15.51 -8.24 -7.27
C LYS A 248 15.57 -9.67 -6.72
N PRO A 249 16.78 -10.18 -6.36
CA PRO A 249 16.87 -11.42 -5.59
C PRO A 249 16.03 -11.35 -4.32
N GLY A 250 15.12 -12.29 -4.11
CA GLY A 250 14.18 -12.29 -2.98
C GLY A 250 12.86 -11.54 -3.24
N GLY A 251 12.66 -10.90 -4.42
CA GLY A 251 11.45 -10.13 -4.69
C GLY A 251 10.17 -10.98 -4.72
N LYS A 252 10.24 -12.21 -5.23
CA LYS A 252 9.11 -13.15 -5.21
C LYS A 252 8.85 -13.69 -3.80
N GLU A 253 9.90 -13.95 -3.06
CA GLU A 253 9.84 -14.37 -1.67
C GLU A 253 9.25 -13.27 -0.78
N PHE A 254 9.59 -12.00 -1.05
CA PHE A 254 8.97 -10.87 -0.38
C PHE A 254 7.47 -10.79 -0.69
N ALA A 255 7.05 -10.91 -1.95
CA ALA A 255 5.63 -10.96 -2.31
C ALA A 255 4.91 -12.11 -1.57
N ALA A 256 5.53 -13.31 -1.52
CA ALA A 256 4.97 -14.45 -0.81
C ALA A 256 4.85 -14.21 0.70
N ALA A 257 5.84 -13.57 1.32
CA ALA A 257 5.80 -13.19 2.73
C ALA A 257 4.67 -12.19 3.03
N ILE A 258 4.47 -11.18 2.17
CA ILE A 258 3.37 -10.23 2.28
C ILE A 258 2.01 -10.94 2.21
N PHE A 259 1.82 -11.86 1.25
CA PHE A 259 0.58 -12.62 1.14
C PHE A 259 0.31 -13.46 2.38
N GLU A 260 1.29 -14.25 2.81
CA GLU A 260 1.12 -15.11 3.98
C GLU A 260 0.80 -14.28 5.23
N THR A 261 1.46 -13.13 5.40
CA THR A 261 1.20 -12.21 6.51
C THR A 261 -0.24 -11.70 6.46
N PHE A 262 -0.70 -11.22 5.31
CA PHE A 262 -2.05 -10.70 5.15
C PHE A 262 -3.12 -11.77 5.46
N TYR A 263 -3.00 -12.96 4.87
CA TYR A 263 -3.98 -14.03 5.08
C TYR A 263 -3.92 -14.62 6.49
N ALA A 264 -2.74 -14.71 7.11
CA ALA A 264 -2.61 -15.10 8.50
C ALA A 264 -3.31 -14.11 9.44
N MET A 265 -3.18 -12.82 9.18
CA MET A 265 -3.87 -11.78 9.96
C MET A 265 -5.38 -11.79 9.73
N ASN A 266 -5.86 -11.97 8.49
CA ASN A 266 -7.29 -12.15 8.20
C ASN A 266 -7.88 -13.34 8.95
N LYS A 267 -7.19 -14.47 8.95
CA LYS A 267 -7.60 -15.63 9.74
C LYS A 267 -7.73 -15.29 11.23
N ARG A 268 -6.80 -14.51 11.79
CA ARG A 268 -6.87 -14.06 13.19
C ARG A 268 -8.04 -13.11 13.45
N MET A 269 -8.44 -12.30 12.47
CA MET A 269 -9.62 -11.40 12.60
C MET A 269 -10.95 -12.13 12.49
N THR A 270 -10.97 -13.32 11.89
CA THR A 270 -12.19 -14.12 11.74
C THR A 270 -12.30 -15.29 12.71
N ASP A 271 -11.21 -15.74 13.32
CA ASP A 271 -11.19 -16.79 14.33
C ASP A 271 -11.77 -16.27 15.67
N PRO A 272 -12.85 -16.88 16.21
CA PRO A 272 -13.52 -16.41 17.42
C PRO A 272 -12.58 -16.27 18.65
N THR A 273 -11.48 -17.03 18.67
CA THR A 273 -10.52 -17.02 19.81
C THR A 273 -9.53 -15.86 19.75
N THR A 274 -9.33 -15.25 18.57
CA THR A 274 -8.34 -14.19 18.36
C THR A 274 -8.91 -12.91 17.77
N ALA A 275 -10.12 -12.93 17.21
CA ALA A 275 -10.73 -11.82 16.49
C ALA A 275 -10.78 -10.53 17.32
N ASP A 276 -11.42 -10.56 18.46
CA ASP A 276 -11.58 -9.37 19.31
C ASP A 276 -10.23 -8.80 19.75
N LYS A 277 -9.28 -9.66 20.14
CA LYS A 277 -7.93 -9.23 20.51
C LYS A 277 -7.18 -8.56 19.33
N THR A 278 -7.33 -9.11 18.13
CA THR A 278 -6.69 -8.55 16.93
C THR A 278 -7.29 -7.20 16.58
N LEU A 279 -8.63 -7.06 16.61
CA LEU A 279 -9.33 -5.79 16.36
C LEU A 279 -9.01 -4.73 17.42
N VAL A 280 -8.91 -5.11 18.69
CA VAL A 280 -8.46 -4.21 19.77
C VAL A 280 -7.03 -3.71 19.51
N SER A 281 -6.12 -4.58 19.07
CA SER A 281 -4.75 -4.16 18.74
C SER A 281 -4.71 -3.16 17.57
N ILE A 282 -5.47 -3.41 16.51
CA ILE A 282 -5.58 -2.48 15.36
C ILE A 282 -6.20 -1.16 15.84
N GLY A 283 -7.30 -1.21 16.60
CA GLY A 283 -7.99 -0.02 17.10
C GLY A 283 -7.10 0.83 17.99
N ALA A 284 -6.41 0.22 18.94
CA ALA A 284 -5.54 0.93 19.88
C ALA A 284 -4.32 1.59 19.19
N LYS A 285 -3.72 0.90 18.22
CA LYS A 285 -2.50 1.38 17.58
C LYS A 285 -2.74 2.40 16.46
N PHE A 286 -3.74 2.15 15.64
CA PHE A 286 -3.86 2.84 14.36
C PHE A 286 -5.18 3.58 14.15
N ALA A 287 -6.23 3.24 14.89
CA ALA A 287 -7.54 3.84 14.66
C ALA A 287 -8.03 4.72 15.82
N GLN A 288 -7.44 4.61 16.99
CA GLN A 288 -7.93 5.23 18.23
C GLN A 288 -9.44 4.97 18.46
N LEU A 289 -9.86 3.74 18.15
CA LEU A 289 -11.24 3.28 18.21
C LEU A 289 -11.37 2.09 19.15
N GLU A 290 -12.50 2.04 19.85
CA GLU A 290 -12.88 0.91 20.68
C GLU A 290 -13.34 -0.29 19.83
N LEU A 291 -13.35 -1.48 20.43
CA LEU A 291 -13.71 -2.74 19.74
C LEU A 291 -15.05 -2.67 18.99
N ALA A 292 -16.07 -2.04 19.58
CA ALA A 292 -17.39 -1.93 18.98
C ALA A 292 -17.37 -1.15 17.65
N ASP A 293 -16.59 -0.08 17.60
CA ASP A 293 -16.43 0.73 16.40
C ASP A 293 -15.49 0.06 15.39
N MET A 294 -14.45 -0.63 15.85
CA MET A 294 -13.61 -1.44 14.98
C MET A 294 -14.38 -2.56 14.27
N LYS A 295 -15.35 -3.19 14.93
CA LYS A 295 -16.25 -4.17 14.28
C LYS A 295 -17.06 -3.53 13.14
N LYS A 296 -17.53 -2.29 13.30
CA LYS A 296 -18.22 -1.54 12.22
C LYS A 296 -17.25 -1.21 11.09
N VAL A 297 -16.06 -0.70 11.42
CA VAL A 297 -15.01 -0.38 10.44
C VAL A 297 -14.69 -1.58 9.55
N VAL A 298 -14.51 -2.76 10.13
CA VAL A 298 -14.23 -4.00 9.36
C VAL A 298 -15.41 -4.40 8.47
N THR A 299 -16.66 -4.12 8.90
CA THR A 299 -17.84 -4.38 8.07
C THR A 299 -17.90 -3.45 6.85
N GLN A 300 -17.46 -2.20 7.00
CA GLN A 300 -17.38 -1.21 5.92
C GLN A 300 -16.15 -1.37 5.03
N THR A 301 -15.20 -2.20 5.46
CA THR A 301 -14.00 -2.54 4.71
C THR A 301 -14.05 -4.02 4.40
N ARG A 302 -14.61 -4.39 3.26
CA ARG A 302 -14.76 -5.79 2.86
C ARG A 302 -13.42 -6.37 2.42
N PHE A 303 -12.81 -7.17 3.28
CA PHE A 303 -11.50 -7.80 3.03
C PHE A 303 -11.61 -8.92 2.01
N TYR A 304 -10.61 -9.04 1.14
CA TYR A 304 -10.38 -10.22 0.31
C TYR A 304 -9.60 -11.26 1.13
N GLY A 305 -10.29 -11.86 2.11
CA GLY A 305 -9.69 -12.79 3.08
C GLY A 305 -9.37 -14.17 2.52
N ASP A 306 -9.90 -14.53 1.35
CA ASP A 306 -9.59 -15.75 0.59
C ASP A 306 -8.81 -15.39 -0.68
N PRO A 307 -7.64 -16.04 -0.94
CA PRO A 307 -6.91 -15.85 -2.19
C PRO A 307 -7.75 -16.07 -3.45
N LYS A 308 -8.75 -16.94 -3.43
CA LYS A 308 -9.66 -17.17 -4.57
C LYS A 308 -10.50 -15.95 -4.92
N GLU A 309 -11.00 -15.23 -3.92
CA GLU A 309 -11.74 -13.99 -4.14
C GLU A 309 -10.84 -12.93 -4.76
N ALA A 310 -9.61 -12.80 -4.27
CA ALA A 310 -8.61 -11.88 -4.79
C ALA A 310 -8.24 -12.18 -6.25
N ILE A 311 -8.05 -13.46 -6.60
CA ILE A 311 -7.80 -13.92 -7.97
C ILE A 311 -9.01 -13.63 -8.85
N ALA A 312 -10.22 -13.94 -8.37
CA ALA A 312 -11.46 -13.71 -9.10
C ALA A 312 -11.72 -12.23 -9.40
N LEU A 313 -11.39 -11.34 -8.46
CA LEU A 313 -11.51 -9.89 -8.70
C LEU A 313 -10.69 -9.45 -9.90
N PHE A 314 -9.37 -9.72 -9.91
CA PHE A 314 -8.48 -9.29 -11.00
C PHE A 314 -8.83 -9.93 -12.35
N ALA A 315 -9.46 -11.10 -12.32
CA ALA A 315 -9.93 -11.81 -13.53
C ALA A 315 -11.33 -11.39 -13.98
N SER A 316 -12.07 -10.61 -13.18
CA SER A 316 -13.47 -10.29 -13.48
C SER A 316 -13.62 -9.26 -14.59
N ASP A 317 -14.61 -9.49 -15.46
CA ASP A 317 -14.98 -8.51 -16.49
C ASP A 317 -15.40 -7.17 -15.90
N LYS A 318 -16.07 -7.17 -14.75
CA LYS A 318 -16.45 -5.94 -14.05
C LYS A 318 -15.23 -5.09 -13.72
N PHE A 319 -14.20 -5.69 -13.09
CA PHE A 319 -12.98 -4.96 -12.75
C PHE A 319 -12.24 -4.47 -13.99
N GLN A 320 -12.03 -5.35 -14.97
CA GLN A 320 -11.22 -5.06 -16.14
C GLN A 320 -11.90 -4.12 -17.14
N LYS A 321 -13.21 -4.32 -17.39
CA LYS A 321 -13.94 -3.63 -18.49
C LYS A 321 -14.84 -2.48 -18.02
N GLU A 322 -15.16 -2.42 -16.72
CA GLU A 322 -16.02 -1.37 -16.17
C GLU A 322 -15.25 -0.50 -15.16
N THR A 323 -14.77 -1.07 -14.05
CA THR A 323 -14.13 -0.31 -12.97
C THR A 323 -12.86 0.41 -13.46
N MET A 324 -11.88 -0.32 -14.00
CA MET A 324 -10.61 0.30 -14.37
C MET A 324 -10.68 1.31 -15.52
N PRO A 325 -11.56 1.16 -16.53
CA PRO A 325 -11.80 2.23 -17.50
C PRO A 325 -12.39 3.52 -16.90
N ILE A 326 -13.28 3.43 -15.91
CA ILE A 326 -13.81 4.61 -15.20
C ILE A 326 -12.71 5.29 -14.39
N VAL A 327 -11.92 4.51 -13.65
CA VAL A 327 -10.76 4.98 -12.88
C VAL A 327 -9.74 5.67 -13.79
N SER A 328 -9.40 5.05 -14.93
CA SER A 328 -8.48 5.64 -15.89
C SER A 328 -8.95 7.00 -16.42
N LYS A 329 -10.25 7.11 -16.76
CA LYS A 329 -10.84 8.38 -17.20
C LYS A 329 -10.77 9.46 -16.13
N PHE A 330 -10.98 9.12 -14.86
CA PHE A 330 -10.81 10.06 -13.76
C PHE A 330 -9.37 10.55 -13.68
N CYS A 331 -8.39 9.65 -13.68
CA CYS A 331 -6.98 10.01 -13.61
C CYS A 331 -6.54 10.86 -14.82
N GLU A 332 -7.03 10.55 -16.02
CA GLU A 332 -6.79 11.35 -17.22
C GLU A 332 -7.43 12.74 -17.15
N LYS A 333 -8.66 12.84 -16.61
CA LYS A 333 -9.39 14.11 -16.40
C LYS A 333 -8.58 15.07 -15.53
N TYR A 334 -7.98 14.53 -14.47
CA TYR A 334 -7.22 15.33 -13.51
C TYR A 334 -5.71 15.43 -13.82
N GLY A 335 -5.26 14.86 -14.97
CA GLY A 335 -3.87 14.96 -15.43
C GLY A 335 -2.89 14.14 -14.60
N LEU A 336 -3.36 13.08 -13.93
CA LEU A 336 -2.54 12.17 -13.13
C LEU A 336 -1.79 11.14 -13.98
N THR A 337 -2.31 10.86 -15.17
CA THR A 337 -1.76 9.85 -16.10
C THR A 337 -1.69 10.38 -17.52
N PRO A 338 -0.83 9.79 -18.39
CA PRO A 338 -0.89 10.01 -19.83
C PRO A 338 -2.25 9.59 -20.42
N LYS A 339 -2.57 10.14 -21.61
CA LYS A 339 -3.75 9.74 -22.40
C LYS A 339 -3.30 9.03 -23.66
N PRO A 340 -3.74 7.79 -23.91
CA PRO A 340 -4.54 6.94 -23.01
C PRO A 340 -3.70 6.37 -21.85
N THR A 341 -4.36 6.11 -20.73
CA THR A 341 -3.77 5.33 -19.63
C THR A 341 -3.68 3.87 -20.05
N VAL A 342 -2.48 3.28 -20.01
CA VAL A 342 -2.25 1.89 -20.42
C VAL A 342 -2.06 1.01 -19.19
N ILE A 343 -3.02 0.14 -18.93
CA ILE A 343 -2.99 -0.87 -17.86
C ILE A 343 -3.06 -2.26 -18.46
N SER A 344 -2.62 -3.27 -17.72
CA SER A 344 -2.67 -4.68 -18.14
C SER A 344 -3.14 -5.60 -17.01
N PHE A 345 -3.53 -6.81 -17.39
CA PHE A 345 -4.06 -7.83 -16.48
C PHE A 345 -3.29 -9.14 -16.70
N GLY A 346 -2.14 -9.28 -16.03
CA GLY A 346 -1.27 -10.44 -16.09
C GLY A 346 -0.40 -10.56 -17.36
N THR A 347 -0.37 -9.52 -18.23
CA THR A 347 0.49 -9.52 -19.43
C THR A 347 1.80 -8.76 -19.24
N GLY A 348 1.87 -7.90 -18.22
CA GLY A 348 3.02 -7.07 -17.92
C GLY A 348 3.27 -5.94 -18.93
N GLU A 349 2.29 -5.60 -19.78
CA GLU A 349 2.47 -4.59 -20.87
C GLU A 349 2.12 -3.17 -20.38
N GLY A 350 1.24 -3.04 -19.39
CA GLY A 350 0.79 -1.76 -18.84
C GLY A 350 1.82 -1.07 -17.93
N MET A 351 1.54 0.19 -17.62
CA MET A 351 2.24 0.92 -16.56
C MET A 351 1.91 0.35 -15.18
N VAL A 352 0.71 -0.17 -15.01
CA VAL A 352 0.29 -1.05 -13.93
C VAL A 352 -0.17 -2.37 -14.52
N ASP A 353 0.33 -3.47 -13.98
CA ASP A 353 -0.15 -4.81 -14.28
C ASP A 353 -0.85 -5.39 -13.05
N PHE A 354 -2.12 -5.76 -13.20
CA PHE A 354 -2.89 -6.44 -12.16
C PHE A 354 -2.66 -7.94 -12.32
N ASP A 355 -1.69 -8.49 -11.56
CA ASP A 355 -1.20 -9.86 -11.75
C ASP A 355 -1.52 -10.77 -10.57
N SER A 356 -2.47 -11.68 -10.78
CA SER A 356 -2.85 -12.71 -9.81
C SER A 356 -1.97 -13.98 -9.84
N SER A 357 -0.95 -14.05 -10.69
CA SER A 357 -0.10 -15.24 -10.83
C SER A 357 0.63 -15.60 -9.55
N PHE A 358 1.03 -14.60 -8.78
CA PHE A 358 1.66 -14.78 -7.46
C PHE A 358 0.72 -15.45 -6.46
N LEU A 359 -0.55 -15.02 -6.40
CA LEU A 359 -1.58 -15.61 -5.54
C LEU A 359 -1.87 -17.06 -5.94
N LYS A 360 -1.95 -17.34 -7.24
CA LYS A 360 -2.15 -18.72 -7.76
C LYS A 360 -1.00 -19.64 -7.38
N ALA A 361 0.24 -19.14 -7.42
CA ALA A 361 1.41 -19.92 -7.02
C ALA A 361 1.38 -20.33 -5.53
N ILE A 362 0.85 -19.45 -4.66
CA ILE A 362 0.73 -19.73 -3.23
C ILE A 362 -0.43 -20.66 -2.93
N GLU A 363 -1.56 -20.51 -3.61
CA GLU A 363 -2.70 -21.43 -3.47
C GLU A 363 -2.34 -22.85 -3.87
N ALA A 364 -1.49 -23.03 -4.87
CA ALA A 364 -1.02 -24.35 -5.31
C ALA A 364 -0.07 -25.05 -4.32
N ILE A 365 0.46 -24.36 -3.30
CA ILE A 365 1.35 -24.90 -2.28
C ILE A 365 0.57 -25.36 -1.02
N LYS A 366 -0.70 -24.95 -0.87
CA LYS A 366 -1.59 -25.38 0.24
C LYS A 366 -2.27 -26.71 -0.10
#